data_e172027eda18cea62fd6fcfd6f109bc9
#
_entry.id   e172027eda18cea62fd6fcfd6f109bc9
#
_cell.length_a   1.000
_cell.length_b   1.000
_cell.length_c   1.000
_cell.angle_alpha   90.00
_cell.angle_beta   90.00
_cell.angle_gamma   90.00
#
_symmetry.space_group_name_H-M   'P 1'
#
loop_
_entity.id
_entity.type
_entity.pdbx_description
1 polymer ?
#
loop_
_entity_poly.entity_id
_entity_poly.type
_entity_poly.pdbx_seq_one_letter_code
_entity_poly.pdbx_strand_id
1 'polypeptide(L)'
;ETLDRVFLAIKAQFKNIEYDVKSYFFTRTENQVSKIMDEAKKNDNAIILYTIVDTSLAKFLANKGNEKEIPCFSVLGNLIMNFSKLLNQKASHVPSGQHALNEEYYERIEAIQFTMAHDDGNLVEDVDKADLILLGVSRTSKTPTSIYLANRGYKTLNIPLVNEQSIPESLKKNPKLSCVVGLT
;
A
#
# COMPACT_ATOMS: atom_id res chain seq x y z
N GLU A 1 -5.25 -1.98 5.99
CA GLU A 1 -4.12 -2.76 5.43
C GLU A 1 -3.17 -3.27 6.53
N THR A 2 -2.52 -2.41 7.34
CA THR A 2 -1.60 -2.87 8.40
C THR A 2 -2.32 -3.71 9.45
N LEU A 3 -3.44 -3.24 9.99
CA LEU A 3 -4.24 -3.98 10.97
C LEU A 3 -4.74 -5.31 10.42
N ASP A 4 -5.20 -5.35 9.18
CA ASP A 4 -5.72 -6.56 8.55
C ASP A 4 -4.63 -7.64 8.46
N ARG A 5 -3.41 -7.25 8.05
CA ARG A 5 -2.26 -8.18 7.97
C ARG A 5 -1.85 -8.70 9.35
N VAL A 6 -1.78 -7.81 10.34
CA VAL A 6 -1.45 -8.21 11.72
C VAL A 6 -2.54 -9.12 12.29
N PHE A 7 -3.81 -8.78 12.09
CA PHE A 7 -4.91 -9.60 12.55
C PHE A 7 -4.90 -10.99 11.92
N LEU A 8 -4.67 -11.10 10.60
CA LEU A 8 -4.54 -12.39 9.92
C LEU A 8 -3.39 -13.24 10.47
N ALA A 9 -2.24 -12.61 10.77
CA ALA A 9 -1.11 -13.30 11.37
C ALA A 9 -1.42 -13.81 12.80
N ILE A 10 -2.10 -13.00 13.61
CA ILE A 10 -2.55 -13.39 14.95
C ILE A 10 -3.57 -14.53 14.86
N LYS A 11 -4.58 -14.38 14.00
CA LYS A 11 -5.63 -15.37 13.79
C LYS A 11 -5.06 -16.75 13.44
N ALA A 12 -4.03 -16.81 12.61
CA ALA A 12 -3.39 -18.06 12.21
C ALA A 12 -2.80 -18.87 13.39
N GLN A 13 -2.58 -18.23 14.55
CA GLN A 13 -2.08 -18.89 15.76
C GLN A 13 -3.19 -19.55 16.61
N PHE A 14 -4.45 -19.30 16.30
CA PHE A 14 -5.59 -19.80 17.07
C PHE A 14 -6.53 -20.59 16.17
N LYS A 15 -6.89 -21.81 16.57
CA LYS A 15 -7.82 -22.66 15.83
C LYS A 15 -9.25 -22.50 16.37
N ASN A 16 -10.23 -22.60 15.47
CA ASN A 16 -11.65 -22.66 15.81
C ASN A 16 -12.21 -21.42 16.55
N ILE A 17 -11.74 -20.22 16.21
CA ILE A 17 -12.31 -18.97 16.74
C ILE A 17 -13.23 -18.38 15.68
N GLU A 18 -14.50 -18.23 16.05
CA GLU A 18 -15.45 -17.40 15.31
C GLU A 18 -15.25 -15.94 15.69
N TYR A 19 -15.21 -15.05 14.71
CA TYR A 19 -15.02 -13.62 14.91
C TYR A 19 -15.76 -12.82 13.85
N ASP A 20 -16.20 -11.65 14.25
CA ASP A 20 -16.69 -10.59 13.37
C ASP A 20 -15.70 -9.42 13.42
N VAL A 21 -15.34 -8.86 12.26
CA VAL A 21 -14.36 -7.78 12.15
C VAL A 21 -15.02 -6.52 11.64
N LYS A 22 -14.96 -5.48 12.45
CA LYS A 22 -15.43 -4.16 12.07
C LYS A 22 -14.27 -3.18 11.99
N SER A 23 -14.07 -2.56 10.84
CA SER A 23 -12.96 -1.65 10.58
C SER A 23 -13.40 -0.19 10.59
N TYR A 24 -12.65 0.64 11.31
CA TYR A 24 -12.87 2.09 11.39
C TYR A 24 -11.63 2.81 10.87
N PHE A 25 -11.76 3.40 9.69
CA PHE A 25 -10.67 4.10 9.03
C PHE A 25 -10.63 5.57 9.46
N PHE A 26 -9.42 6.14 9.45
CA PHE A 26 -9.20 7.57 9.71
C PHE A 26 -9.78 8.08 11.05
N THR A 27 -9.70 7.28 12.10
CA THR A 27 -10.06 7.69 13.45
C THR A 27 -9.04 8.69 13.98
N ARG A 28 -9.43 9.97 14.11
CA ARG A 28 -8.54 11.07 14.46
C ARG A 28 -9.06 11.96 15.58
N THR A 29 -10.23 11.69 16.10
CA THR A 29 -10.87 12.52 17.15
C THR A 29 -11.37 11.67 18.31
N GLU A 30 -11.39 12.26 19.52
CA GLU A 30 -11.94 11.62 20.73
C GLU A 30 -13.42 11.24 20.56
N ASN A 31 -14.18 12.05 19.84
CA ASN A 31 -15.59 11.76 19.58
C ASN A 31 -15.77 10.50 18.74
N GLN A 32 -14.90 10.28 17.72
CA GLN A 32 -14.90 9.05 16.95
C GLN A 32 -14.54 7.85 17.82
N VAL A 33 -13.51 7.98 18.67
CA VAL A 33 -13.12 6.93 19.62
C VAL A 33 -14.26 6.59 20.55
N SER A 34 -14.94 7.60 21.13
CA SER A 34 -16.08 7.39 22.04
C SER A 34 -17.20 6.60 21.37
N LYS A 35 -17.58 6.95 20.14
CA LYS A 35 -18.59 6.21 19.36
C LYS A 35 -18.20 4.75 19.10
N ILE A 36 -16.92 4.51 18.75
CA ILE A 36 -16.40 3.16 18.55
C ILE A 36 -16.48 2.34 19.84
N MET A 37 -16.12 2.95 20.97
CA MET A 37 -16.19 2.32 22.29
C MET A 37 -17.62 2.00 22.70
N ASP A 38 -18.58 2.90 22.43
CA ASP A 38 -20.00 2.67 22.71
C ASP A 38 -20.56 1.55 21.85
N GLU A 39 -20.08 1.42 20.63
CA GLU A 39 -20.48 0.33 19.76
C GLU A 39 -19.84 -1.00 20.18
N ALA A 40 -18.55 -1.00 20.51
CA ALA A 40 -17.83 -2.19 20.99
C ALA A 40 -18.44 -2.74 22.29
N LYS A 41 -18.89 -1.87 23.20
CA LYS A 41 -19.52 -2.28 24.49
C LYS A 41 -20.84 -3.05 24.29
N LYS A 42 -21.46 -2.98 23.12
CA LYS A 42 -22.66 -3.77 22.82
C LYS A 42 -22.36 -5.28 22.63
N ASN A 43 -21.09 -5.63 22.51
CA ASN A 43 -20.61 -7.01 22.37
C ASN A 43 -19.75 -7.39 23.59
N ASP A 44 -20.12 -8.43 24.29
CA ASP A 44 -19.45 -8.83 25.54
C ASP A 44 -17.99 -9.25 25.37
N ASN A 45 -17.58 -9.70 24.19
CA ASN A 45 -16.24 -10.18 23.88
C ASN A 45 -15.50 -9.28 22.87
N ALA A 46 -15.78 -7.98 22.85
CA ALA A 46 -15.13 -7.08 21.94
C ALA A 46 -13.66 -6.85 22.31
N ILE A 47 -12.80 -6.82 21.30
CA ILE A 47 -11.38 -6.47 21.41
C ILE A 47 -11.09 -5.38 20.39
N ILE A 48 -10.31 -4.37 20.77
CA ILE A 48 -9.91 -3.30 19.86
C ILE A 48 -8.41 -3.41 19.56
N LEU A 49 -8.08 -3.54 18.27
CA LEU A 49 -6.73 -3.37 17.76
C LEU A 49 -6.60 -2.01 17.08
N TYR A 50 -5.54 -1.25 17.36
CA TYR A 50 -5.37 0.07 16.78
C TYR A 50 -3.93 0.39 16.39
N THR A 51 -3.78 1.27 15.38
CA THR A 51 -2.50 1.80 14.90
C THR A 51 -2.38 3.31 15.09
N ILE A 52 -3.15 3.88 16.03
CA ILE A 52 -3.10 5.31 16.33
C ILE A 52 -1.71 5.67 16.89
N VAL A 53 -1.01 6.56 16.19
CA VAL A 53 0.35 7.02 16.58
C VAL A 53 0.31 8.32 17.38
N ASP A 54 -0.76 9.11 17.29
CA ASP A 54 -0.98 10.25 18.15
C ASP A 54 -1.09 9.79 19.61
N THR A 55 -0.19 10.29 20.44
CA THR A 55 -0.06 9.82 21.84
C THR A 55 -1.23 10.23 22.72
N SER A 56 -1.85 11.40 22.46
CA SER A 56 -2.99 11.90 23.23
C SER A 56 -4.24 11.06 22.94
N LEU A 57 -4.51 10.84 21.66
CA LEU A 57 -5.65 10.04 21.22
C LEU A 57 -5.50 8.56 21.60
N ALA A 58 -4.27 8.01 21.52
CA ALA A 58 -4.00 6.63 21.95
C ALA A 58 -4.21 6.44 23.45
N LYS A 59 -3.79 7.42 24.29
CA LYS A 59 -4.06 7.42 25.74
C LYS A 59 -5.55 7.53 26.02
N PHE A 60 -6.26 8.43 25.32
CA PHE A 60 -7.72 8.57 25.47
C PHE A 60 -8.42 7.24 25.16
N LEU A 61 -8.05 6.57 24.07
CA LEU A 61 -8.59 5.27 23.68
C LEU A 61 -8.32 4.22 24.77
N ALA A 62 -7.09 4.13 25.26
CA ALA A 62 -6.72 3.17 26.30
C ALA A 62 -7.50 3.41 27.61
N ASN A 63 -7.66 4.67 28.03
CA ASN A 63 -8.44 5.03 29.22
C ASN A 63 -9.91 4.64 29.04
N LYS A 64 -10.50 4.94 27.88
CA LYS A 64 -11.88 4.54 27.57
C LYS A 64 -12.06 3.01 27.51
N GLY A 65 -11.05 2.30 27.02
CA GLY A 65 -11.03 0.84 27.06
C GLY A 65 -11.07 0.31 28.48
N ASN A 66 -10.25 0.86 29.38
CA ASN A 66 -10.24 0.50 30.81
C ASN A 66 -11.58 0.83 31.49
N GLU A 67 -12.13 2.04 31.25
CA GLU A 67 -13.45 2.44 31.81
C GLU A 67 -14.58 1.51 31.39
N LYS A 68 -14.54 0.98 30.19
CA LYS A 68 -15.58 0.11 29.61
C LYS A 68 -15.25 -1.39 29.67
N GLU A 69 -14.10 -1.72 30.25
CA GLU A 69 -13.59 -3.12 30.34
C GLU A 69 -13.42 -3.76 28.96
N ILE A 70 -13.02 -2.99 27.95
CA ILE A 70 -12.77 -3.46 26.59
C ILE A 70 -11.25 -3.58 26.38
N PRO A 71 -10.69 -4.77 26.14
CA PRO A 71 -9.28 -4.93 25.83
C PRO A 71 -8.86 -4.14 24.57
N CYS A 72 -7.86 -3.27 24.71
CA CYS A 72 -7.36 -2.41 23.65
C CYS A 72 -5.87 -2.62 23.44
N PHE A 73 -5.47 -2.99 22.22
CA PHE A 73 -4.09 -3.32 21.89
C PHE A 73 -3.52 -2.38 20.82
N SER A 74 -2.48 -1.64 21.19
CA SER A 74 -1.72 -0.84 20.24
C SER A 74 -0.75 -1.73 19.47
N VAL A 75 -0.92 -1.82 18.17
CA VAL A 75 -0.06 -2.63 17.30
C VAL A 75 1.32 -1.99 17.12
N LEU A 76 1.39 -0.66 17.01
CA LEU A 76 2.63 0.05 16.75
C LEU A 76 3.22 0.76 17.97
N GLY A 77 2.42 1.08 18.99
CA GLY A 77 2.84 1.96 20.08
C GLY A 77 4.08 1.46 20.83
N ASN A 78 4.08 0.20 21.25
CA ASN A 78 5.23 -0.40 21.96
C ASN A 78 6.47 -0.48 21.07
N LEU A 79 6.32 -0.79 19.79
CA LEU A 79 7.43 -0.84 18.84
C LEU A 79 8.03 0.55 18.66
N ILE A 80 7.21 1.57 18.38
CA ILE A 80 7.66 2.96 18.23
C ILE A 80 8.42 3.41 19.48
N MET A 81 7.90 3.13 20.68
CA MET A 81 8.55 3.48 21.93
C MET A 81 9.90 2.79 22.11
N ASN A 82 10.00 1.50 21.79
CA ASN A 82 11.25 0.75 21.89
C ASN A 82 12.29 1.25 20.88
N PHE A 83 11.89 1.51 19.63
CA PHE A 83 12.76 2.10 18.62
C PHE A 83 13.23 3.50 19.01
N SER A 84 12.34 4.34 19.56
CA SER A 84 12.71 5.68 20.05
C SER A 84 13.82 5.61 21.11
N LYS A 85 13.74 4.65 22.04
CA LYS A 85 14.79 4.41 23.04
C LYS A 85 16.08 3.90 22.42
N LEU A 86 16.01 2.92 21.53
CA LEU A 86 17.18 2.31 20.88
C LEU A 86 17.94 3.31 20.03
N LEU A 87 17.22 4.12 19.25
CA LEU A 87 17.80 5.11 18.35
C LEU A 87 18.15 6.44 19.07
N ASN A 88 17.79 6.58 20.35
CA ASN A 88 17.90 7.83 21.11
C ASN A 88 17.28 9.02 20.37
N GLN A 89 16.15 8.80 19.70
CA GLN A 89 15.41 9.80 18.92
C GLN A 89 13.95 9.80 19.32
N LYS A 90 13.35 10.99 19.35
CA LYS A 90 11.91 11.13 19.56
C LYS A 90 11.15 10.76 18.30
N ALA A 91 10.15 9.89 18.42
CA ALA A 91 9.25 9.60 17.32
C ALA A 91 8.42 10.84 16.96
N SER A 92 8.16 11.07 15.67
CA SER A 92 7.40 12.22 15.20
C SER A 92 5.90 12.14 15.52
N HIS A 93 5.39 10.94 15.73
CA HIS A 93 3.98 10.64 15.95
C HIS A 93 3.01 11.22 14.91
N VAL A 94 3.52 11.45 13.68
CA VAL A 94 2.72 11.98 12.56
C VAL A 94 1.86 10.84 12.00
N PRO A 95 0.53 10.97 12.00
CA PRO A 95 -0.36 9.99 11.40
C PRO A 95 -0.09 9.86 9.89
N SER A 96 -0.08 8.62 9.38
CA SER A 96 0.16 8.34 7.97
C SER A 96 1.51 8.84 7.42
N GLY A 97 2.53 9.00 8.25
CA GLY A 97 3.86 9.45 7.85
C GLY A 97 4.50 8.62 6.72
N GLN A 98 4.12 7.35 6.60
CA GLN A 98 4.51 6.47 5.49
C GLN A 98 3.90 6.86 4.14
N HIS A 99 2.85 7.69 4.13
CA HIS A 99 2.16 8.20 2.95
C HIS A 99 2.40 9.71 2.78
N ALA A 100 3.48 10.23 3.35
CA ALA A 100 3.91 11.58 3.02
C ALA A 100 4.06 11.67 1.50
N LEU A 101 3.51 12.73 0.90
CA LEU A 101 3.69 13.05 -0.52
C LEU A 101 5.16 13.43 -0.73
N ASN A 102 6.01 12.42 -0.83
CA ASN A 102 7.43 12.56 -1.15
C ASN A 102 7.64 12.40 -2.66
N GLU A 103 8.87 12.62 -3.08
CA GLU A 103 9.28 12.50 -4.48
C GLU A 103 8.93 11.11 -5.05
N GLU A 104 9.18 10.05 -4.29
CA GLU A 104 8.84 8.66 -4.64
C GLU A 104 7.33 8.45 -4.92
N TYR A 105 6.45 9.16 -4.21
CA TYR A 105 5.01 9.13 -4.47
C TYR A 105 4.67 9.74 -5.83
N TYR A 106 5.25 10.91 -6.15
CA TYR A 106 5.02 11.56 -7.44
C TYR A 106 5.61 10.78 -8.60
N GLU A 107 6.80 10.22 -8.46
CA GLU A 107 7.42 9.32 -9.45
C GLU A 107 6.52 8.11 -9.73
N ARG A 108 5.93 7.53 -8.70
CA ARG A 108 4.99 6.41 -8.85
C ARG A 108 3.72 6.81 -9.59
N ILE A 109 3.14 7.97 -9.28
CA ILE A 109 1.97 8.48 -9.99
C ILE A 109 2.30 8.74 -11.45
N GLU A 110 3.45 9.34 -11.73
CA GLU A 110 3.93 9.59 -13.09
C GLU A 110 4.12 8.29 -13.87
N ALA A 111 4.74 7.27 -13.25
CA ALA A 111 4.92 5.96 -13.85
C ALA A 111 3.57 5.28 -14.17
N ILE A 112 2.58 5.38 -13.28
CA ILE A 112 1.24 4.85 -13.51
C ILE A 112 0.56 5.57 -14.69
N GLN A 113 0.61 6.90 -14.72
CA GLN A 113 0.02 7.71 -15.79
C GLN A 113 0.68 7.39 -17.14
N PHE A 114 2.02 7.33 -17.16
CA PHE A 114 2.77 6.93 -18.36
C PHE A 114 2.33 5.56 -18.85
N THR A 115 2.33 4.56 -17.98
CA THR A 115 2.01 3.17 -18.33
C THR A 115 0.58 3.02 -18.84
N MET A 116 -0.39 3.71 -18.26
CA MET A 116 -1.79 3.71 -18.72
C MET A 116 -1.94 4.35 -20.11
N ALA A 117 -1.19 5.42 -20.40
CA ALA A 117 -1.21 6.07 -21.70
C ALA A 117 -0.55 5.22 -22.81
N HIS A 118 0.35 4.31 -22.44
CA HIS A 118 1.17 3.50 -23.36
C HIS A 118 0.80 2.00 -23.32
N ASP A 119 -0.43 1.69 -22.92
CA ASP A 119 -0.92 0.31 -22.97
C ASP A 119 -1.42 -0.06 -24.39
N ASP A 120 -1.31 -1.32 -24.76
CA ASP A 120 -1.71 -1.90 -26.04
C ASP A 120 -1.14 -1.19 -27.30
N GLY A 121 0.07 -0.66 -27.21
CA GLY A 121 0.77 -0.03 -28.33
C GLY A 121 0.33 1.40 -28.64
N ASN A 122 -0.38 2.07 -27.74
CA ASN A 122 -0.63 3.48 -27.84
C ASN A 122 0.66 4.29 -27.60
N LEU A 123 0.81 5.42 -28.32
CA LEU A 123 1.93 6.37 -28.15
C LEU A 123 3.33 5.73 -28.15
N VAL A 124 3.58 4.82 -29.07
CA VAL A 124 4.85 4.10 -29.22
C VAL A 124 6.06 5.02 -29.50
N GLU A 125 5.84 6.29 -29.71
CA GLU A 125 6.86 7.31 -29.98
C GLU A 125 7.71 7.65 -28.74
N ASP A 126 7.19 7.41 -27.54
CA ASP A 126 7.84 7.74 -26.26
C ASP A 126 8.72 6.60 -25.70
N VAL A 127 9.27 5.74 -26.55
CA VAL A 127 10.14 4.61 -26.20
C VAL A 127 11.33 5.02 -25.34
N ASP A 128 11.89 6.19 -25.60
CA ASP A 128 13.03 6.78 -24.90
C ASP A 128 12.71 7.25 -23.46
N LYS A 129 11.43 7.43 -23.15
CA LYS A 129 10.96 7.81 -21.80
C LYS A 129 10.59 6.63 -20.92
N ALA A 130 10.55 5.41 -21.47
CA ALA A 130 10.21 4.20 -20.76
C ALA A 130 11.43 3.62 -20.04
N ASP A 131 11.26 3.22 -18.78
CA ASP A 131 12.26 2.43 -18.03
C ASP A 131 12.25 0.96 -18.50
N LEU A 132 11.05 0.45 -18.79
CA LEU A 132 10.83 -0.94 -19.18
C LEU A 132 9.90 -1.01 -20.39
N ILE A 133 10.21 -1.92 -21.32
CA ILE A 133 9.39 -2.22 -22.48
C ILE A 133 9.01 -3.69 -22.46
N LEU A 134 7.71 -3.96 -22.41
CA LEU A 134 7.17 -5.31 -22.48
C LEU A 134 6.75 -5.62 -23.92
N LEU A 135 7.37 -6.64 -24.51
CA LEU A 135 7.04 -7.16 -25.84
C LEU A 135 6.37 -8.52 -25.69
N GLY A 136 5.33 -8.79 -26.44
CA GLY A 136 4.73 -10.12 -26.44
C GLY A 136 3.43 -10.19 -27.21
N VAL A 137 3.02 -11.41 -27.58
CA VAL A 137 1.75 -11.67 -28.24
C VAL A 137 0.57 -11.41 -27.32
N SER A 138 -0.64 -11.40 -27.85
CA SER A 138 -1.85 -11.24 -27.04
C SER A 138 -1.93 -12.33 -25.96
N ARG A 139 -2.48 -11.98 -24.79
CA ARG A 139 -2.73 -12.87 -23.63
C ARG A 139 -1.48 -13.40 -22.92
N THR A 140 -0.34 -12.73 -23.03
CA THR A 140 0.89 -13.03 -22.27
C THR A 140 1.02 -12.22 -20.97
N SER A 141 -0.08 -11.72 -20.41
CA SER A 141 -0.12 -10.94 -19.15
C SER A 141 0.67 -9.63 -19.17
N LYS A 142 0.89 -9.02 -20.35
CA LYS A 142 1.63 -7.75 -20.47
C LYS A 142 0.98 -6.62 -19.63
N THR A 143 -0.30 -6.34 -19.86
CA THR A 143 -1.03 -5.27 -19.15
C THR A 143 -1.01 -5.43 -17.63
N PRO A 144 -1.34 -6.59 -17.01
CA PRO A 144 -1.22 -6.70 -15.55
C PRO A 144 0.22 -6.58 -15.06
N THR A 145 1.21 -7.03 -15.83
CA THR A 145 2.63 -6.88 -15.50
C THR A 145 3.06 -5.42 -15.56
N SER A 146 2.66 -4.68 -16.60
CA SER A 146 2.99 -3.25 -16.72
C SER A 146 2.42 -2.42 -15.57
N ILE A 147 1.17 -2.67 -15.19
CA ILE A 147 0.54 -2.01 -14.05
C ILE A 147 1.25 -2.34 -12.73
N TYR A 148 1.65 -3.60 -12.54
CA TYR A 148 2.41 -4.02 -11.37
C TYR A 148 3.76 -3.29 -11.26
N LEU A 149 4.48 -3.14 -12.37
CA LEU A 149 5.75 -2.42 -12.44
C LEU A 149 5.55 -0.91 -12.22
N ALA A 150 4.52 -0.32 -12.81
CA ALA A 150 4.17 1.08 -12.63
C ALA A 150 3.88 1.43 -11.17
N ASN A 151 3.21 0.55 -10.43
CA ASN A 151 2.99 0.71 -9.00
C ASN A 151 4.29 0.68 -8.16
N ARG A 152 5.41 0.30 -8.77
CA ARG A 152 6.77 0.36 -8.20
C ARG A 152 7.60 1.53 -8.71
N GLY A 153 7.00 2.42 -9.50
CA GLY A 153 7.64 3.62 -10.02
C GLY A 153 8.32 3.45 -11.39
N TYR A 154 8.16 2.29 -12.05
CA TYR A 154 8.76 2.06 -13.37
C TYR A 154 7.81 2.45 -14.49
N LYS A 155 8.19 3.41 -15.33
CA LYS A 155 7.48 3.78 -16.56
C LYS A 155 7.56 2.62 -17.54
N THR A 156 6.45 1.91 -17.71
CA THR A 156 6.41 0.67 -18.49
C THR A 156 5.59 0.86 -19.76
N LEU A 157 6.19 0.58 -20.90
CA LEU A 157 5.55 0.62 -22.20
C LEU A 157 5.19 -0.81 -22.63
N ASN A 158 3.96 -1.02 -23.09
CA ASN A 158 3.43 -2.32 -23.50
C ASN A 158 3.22 -2.36 -25.02
N ILE A 159 4.01 -3.16 -25.73
CA ILE A 159 3.95 -3.30 -27.18
C ILE A 159 3.44 -4.71 -27.54
N PRO A 160 2.23 -4.83 -28.11
CA PRO A 160 1.73 -6.09 -28.63
C PRO A 160 2.48 -6.50 -29.90
N LEU A 161 3.00 -7.72 -29.93
CA LEU A 161 3.61 -8.29 -31.12
C LEU A 161 2.54 -8.95 -31.98
N VAL A 162 2.17 -8.28 -33.06
CA VAL A 162 1.24 -8.80 -34.09
C VAL A 162 2.02 -9.26 -35.31
N ASN A 163 3.06 -8.52 -35.68
CA ASN A 163 3.96 -8.81 -36.82
C ASN A 163 5.33 -8.13 -36.55
N GLU A 164 6.28 -8.31 -37.47
CA GLU A 164 7.62 -7.71 -37.35
C GLU A 164 7.63 -6.16 -37.35
N GLN A 165 6.58 -5.55 -37.90
CA GLN A 165 6.44 -4.09 -37.95
C GLN A 165 5.91 -3.53 -36.61
N SER A 166 5.47 -4.39 -35.69
CA SER A 166 4.99 -3.96 -34.37
C SER A 166 6.10 -3.36 -33.49
N ILE A 167 7.36 -3.64 -33.80
CA ILE A 167 8.51 -3.12 -33.07
C ILE A 167 8.91 -1.75 -33.63
N PRO A 168 8.89 -0.69 -32.81
CA PRO A 168 9.24 0.67 -33.23
C PRO A 168 10.65 0.75 -33.81
N GLU A 169 10.82 1.56 -34.83
CA GLU A 169 12.14 1.80 -35.46
C GLU A 169 13.16 2.40 -34.49
N SER A 170 12.69 3.24 -33.55
CA SER A 170 13.52 3.80 -32.47
C SER A 170 14.14 2.70 -31.60
N LEU A 171 13.37 1.68 -31.26
CA LEU A 171 13.84 0.55 -30.47
C LEU A 171 14.81 -0.35 -31.26
N LYS A 172 14.57 -0.54 -32.56
CA LYS A 172 15.48 -1.30 -33.44
C LYS A 172 16.83 -0.61 -33.57
N LYS A 173 16.84 0.74 -33.67
CA LYS A 173 18.08 1.52 -33.84
C LYS A 173 18.88 1.65 -32.56
N ASN A 174 18.24 1.64 -31.41
CA ASN A 174 18.92 1.82 -30.12
C ASN A 174 18.38 0.92 -29.00
N PRO A 175 18.64 -0.39 -29.04
CA PRO A 175 18.08 -1.38 -28.11
C PRO A 175 18.61 -1.24 -26.66
N LYS A 176 19.53 -0.30 -26.41
CA LYS A 176 20.14 -0.08 -25.07
C LYS A 176 19.47 1.04 -24.27
N LEU A 177 18.51 1.76 -24.84
CA LEU A 177 17.85 2.88 -24.17
C LEU A 177 16.95 2.46 -23.02
N SER A 178 16.37 1.26 -23.07
CA SER A 178 15.43 0.78 -22.07
C SER A 178 15.63 -0.73 -21.84
N CYS A 179 15.19 -1.22 -20.70
CA CYS A 179 15.16 -2.66 -20.45
C CYS A 179 14.00 -3.29 -21.21
N VAL A 180 14.28 -4.17 -22.18
CA VAL A 180 13.29 -4.84 -23.02
C VAL A 180 13.08 -6.27 -22.53
N VAL A 181 11.82 -6.62 -22.24
CA VAL A 181 11.42 -7.95 -21.75
C VAL A 181 10.40 -8.57 -22.70
N GLY A 182 10.72 -9.74 -23.26
CA GLY A 182 9.78 -10.55 -24.03
C GLY A 182 8.93 -11.44 -23.13
N LEU A 183 7.61 -11.41 -23.29
CA LEU A 183 6.66 -12.29 -22.63
C LEU A 183 6.06 -13.28 -23.65
N THR A 184 6.15 -14.57 -23.35
CA THR A 184 5.69 -15.68 -24.18
C THR A 184 4.59 -16.49 -23.49
#